data_9c1bf89d711ef66f95f2a72324bc6a33
#
_entry.id   9c1bf89d711ef66f95f2a72324bc6a33
#
_cell.length_a   1.000
_cell.length_b   1.000
_cell.length_c   1.000
_cell.angle_alpha   90.00
_cell.angle_beta   90.00
_cell.angle_gamma   90.00
#
_symmetry.space_group_name_H-M   'P 1'
#
loop_
_entity.id
_entity.type
_entity.pdbx_description
1 polymer ?
#
loop_
_entity_poly.entity_id
_entity_poly.type
_entity_poly.pdbx_seq_one_letter_code
_entity_poly.pdbx_strand_id
1 'polypeptide(L)'
;MNENKEFKPYIPADKITPEFTVTSIVMGVILAVIFGAANAYLGLRVGMTVSASIPAAVISMGVIRKIMKKNSILESNMVQTIGSAGESLAAGAIFTMPALFLWAEEGLCEMPGIVEITLIALCGGVLGVLFMVPLRNALIVKEHATLLYPEGTACADVLLA
;
A
#
# COMPACT_ATOMS: atom_id res chain seq x y z
N MET A 1 21.24 -5.94 27.76
CA MET A 1 21.38 -4.47 27.86
C MET A 1 21.04 -3.95 26.48
N ASN A 2 19.77 -3.60 26.27
CA ASN A 2 19.30 -3.01 25.01
C ASN A 2 19.46 -1.50 25.15
N GLU A 3 20.45 -0.95 24.47
CA GLU A 3 20.47 0.47 24.20
C GLU A 3 19.16 0.80 23.48
N ASN A 4 18.33 1.63 24.08
CA ASN A 4 17.21 2.29 23.43
C ASN A 4 17.80 3.10 22.27
N LYS A 5 17.91 2.50 21.08
CA LYS A 5 18.20 3.25 19.86
C LYS A 5 16.95 4.09 19.60
N GLU A 6 17.00 5.36 20.00
CA GLU A 6 15.97 6.33 19.66
C GLU A 6 15.71 6.27 18.16
N PHE A 7 14.45 6.12 17.81
CA PHE A 7 14.02 6.16 16.40
C PHE A 7 14.43 7.50 15.77
N LYS A 8 15.36 7.45 14.83
CA LYS A 8 15.82 8.63 14.11
C LYS A 8 15.35 8.57 12.67
N PRO A 9 14.40 9.40 12.24
CA PRO A 9 13.91 9.41 10.88
C PRO A 9 15.03 9.80 9.90
N TYR A 10 15.02 9.17 8.71
CA TYR A 10 16.00 9.48 7.66
C TYR A 10 15.91 10.93 7.16
N ILE A 11 14.68 11.45 7.05
CA ILE A 11 14.43 12.86 6.74
C ILE A 11 13.93 13.51 8.02
N PRO A 12 14.69 14.45 8.60
CA PRO A 12 14.26 15.15 9.82
C PRO A 12 13.04 16.03 9.54
N ALA A 13 12.21 16.23 10.57
CA ALA A 13 10.92 16.93 10.45
C ALA A 13 11.03 18.41 10.10
N ASP A 14 12.18 19.01 10.32
CA ASP A 14 12.52 20.41 10.00
C ASP A 14 12.84 20.63 8.51
N LYS A 15 13.10 19.53 7.76
CA LYS A 15 13.40 19.60 6.33
C LYS A 15 12.12 19.53 5.51
N ILE A 16 11.69 20.69 5.00
CA ILE A 16 10.53 20.76 4.09
C ILE A 16 10.94 20.26 2.70
N THR A 17 10.46 19.10 2.33
CA THR A 17 10.64 18.49 0.99
C THR A 17 9.26 18.20 0.38
N PRO A 18 9.09 18.36 -0.94
CA PRO A 18 7.82 18.04 -1.59
C PRO A 18 7.53 16.55 -1.45
N GLU A 19 6.39 16.21 -0.88
CA GLU A 19 5.91 14.87 -0.64
C GLU A 19 4.60 14.63 -1.38
N PHE A 20 3.63 15.50 -1.12
CA PHE A 20 2.26 15.39 -1.60
C PHE A 20 2.08 16.26 -2.86
N THR A 21 2.52 15.76 -4.01
CA THR A 21 2.38 16.46 -5.29
C THR A 21 1.29 15.83 -6.14
N VAL A 22 0.67 16.63 -7.00
CA VAL A 22 -0.34 16.11 -7.96
C VAL A 22 0.24 14.96 -8.79
N THR A 23 1.50 15.07 -9.16
CA THR A 23 2.20 14.04 -9.93
C THR A 23 2.32 12.73 -9.16
N SER A 24 2.71 12.80 -7.88
CA SER A 24 2.85 11.59 -7.05
C SER A 24 1.50 10.91 -6.82
N ILE A 25 0.44 11.70 -6.62
CA ILE A 25 -0.91 11.16 -6.46
C ILE A 25 -1.40 10.49 -7.74
N VAL A 26 -1.36 11.19 -8.87
CA VAL A 26 -1.85 10.66 -10.16
C VAL A 26 -1.09 9.39 -10.54
N MET A 27 0.23 9.40 -10.41
CA MET A 27 1.07 8.26 -10.72
C MET A 27 0.78 7.08 -9.78
N GLY A 28 0.66 7.35 -8.49
CA GLY A 28 0.31 6.35 -7.49
C GLY A 28 -1.04 5.71 -7.76
N VAL A 29 -2.07 6.50 -8.11
CA VAL A 29 -3.40 5.99 -8.46
C VAL A 29 -3.36 5.13 -9.73
N ILE A 30 -2.61 5.53 -10.75
CA ILE A 30 -2.44 4.72 -11.96
C ILE A 30 -1.82 3.37 -11.62
N LEU A 31 -0.75 3.36 -10.83
CA LEU A 31 -0.12 2.11 -10.40
C LEU A 31 -1.04 1.28 -9.49
N ALA A 32 -1.81 1.91 -8.60
CA ALA A 32 -2.78 1.22 -7.76
C ALA A 32 -3.84 0.47 -8.59
N VAL A 33 -4.35 1.09 -9.64
CA VAL A 33 -5.32 0.46 -10.56
C VAL A 33 -4.67 -0.70 -11.33
N ILE A 34 -3.46 -0.50 -11.87
CA ILE A 34 -2.75 -1.53 -12.63
C ILE A 34 -2.41 -2.73 -11.74
N PHE A 35 -1.80 -2.51 -10.59
CA PHE A 35 -1.41 -3.60 -9.69
C PHE A 35 -2.61 -4.24 -9.00
N GLY A 36 -3.63 -3.45 -8.66
CA GLY A 36 -4.89 -3.98 -8.14
C GLY A 36 -5.58 -4.91 -9.14
N ALA A 37 -5.70 -4.49 -10.40
CA ALA A 37 -6.29 -5.31 -11.46
C ALA A 37 -5.46 -6.57 -11.74
N ALA A 38 -4.13 -6.46 -11.78
CA ALA A 38 -3.23 -7.59 -11.97
C ALA A 38 -3.35 -8.60 -10.83
N ASN A 39 -3.36 -8.14 -9.58
CA ASN A 39 -3.53 -9.00 -8.42
C ASN A 39 -4.93 -9.62 -8.34
N ALA A 40 -5.99 -8.88 -8.68
CA ALA A 40 -7.33 -9.43 -8.78
C ALA A 40 -7.40 -10.59 -9.79
N TYR A 41 -6.81 -10.39 -10.96
CA TYR A 41 -6.75 -11.44 -11.98
C TYR A 41 -5.96 -12.67 -11.52
N LEU A 42 -4.75 -12.46 -10.96
CA LEU A 42 -3.91 -13.56 -10.49
C LEU A 42 -4.55 -14.28 -9.31
N GLY A 43 -5.09 -13.55 -8.36
CA GLY A 43 -5.72 -14.14 -7.17
C GLY A 43 -6.91 -15.00 -7.49
N LEU A 44 -7.78 -14.56 -8.41
CA LEU A 44 -8.93 -15.36 -8.86
C LEU A 44 -8.55 -16.55 -9.71
N ARG A 45 -7.42 -16.49 -10.44
CA ARG A 45 -6.96 -17.59 -11.30
C ARG A 45 -6.09 -18.61 -10.60
N VAL A 46 -5.20 -18.15 -9.73
CA VAL A 46 -4.13 -18.97 -9.13
C VAL A 46 -4.29 -19.10 -7.63
N GLY A 47 -5.14 -18.30 -7.00
CA GLY A 47 -5.33 -18.28 -5.53
C GLY A 47 -4.17 -17.64 -4.78
N MET A 48 -3.31 -16.87 -5.45
CA MET A 48 -2.17 -16.20 -4.84
C MET A 48 -2.14 -14.72 -5.20
N THR A 49 -1.65 -13.91 -4.29
CA THR A 49 -1.37 -12.49 -4.51
C THR A 49 0.13 -12.24 -4.52
N VAL A 50 0.58 -11.26 -5.27
CA VAL A 50 1.99 -10.88 -5.37
C VAL A 50 2.16 -9.47 -4.85
N SER A 51 3.13 -9.25 -3.95
CA SER A 51 3.42 -7.91 -3.47
C SER A 51 3.95 -7.02 -4.60
N ALA A 52 3.31 -5.88 -4.79
CA ALA A 52 3.68 -4.88 -5.78
C ALA A 52 4.49 -3.72 -5.19
N SER A 53 4.80 -3.75 -3.89
CA SER A 53 5.49 -2.67 -3.19
C SER A 53 6.86 -2.36 -3.79
N ILE A 54 7.68 -3.41 -4.01
CA ILE A 54 9.02 -3.24 -4.60
C ILE A 54 8.95 -2.83 -6.08
N PRO A 55 8.15 -3.48 -6.96
CA PRO A 55 7.94 -3.00 -8.33
C PRO A 55 7.45 -1.55 -8.40
N ALA A 56 6.52 -1.16 -7.53
CA ALA A 56 6.04 0.22 -7.45
C ALA A 56 7.14 1.20 -7.07
N ALA A 57 8.02 0.83 -6.12
CA ALA A 57 9.18 1.64 -5.74
C ALA A 57 10.15 1.84 -6.92
N VAL A 58 10.49 0.77 -7.64
CA VAL A 58 11.38 0.83 -8.81
C VAL A 58 10.80 1.71 -9.91
N ILE A 59 9.51 1.52 -10.24
CA ILE A 59 8.83 2.32 -11.27
C ILE A 59 8.76 3.79 -10.85
N SER A 60 8.41 4.06 -9.59
CA SER A 60 8.32 5.43 -9.07
C SER A 60 9.65 6.16 -9.17
N MET A 61 10.74 5.50 -8.77
CA MET A 61 12.08 6.06 -8.93
C MET A 61 12.46 6.31 -10.39
N GLY A 62 12.20 5.32 -11.25
CA GLY A 62 12.50 5.42 -12.68
C GLY A 62 11.80 6.61 -13.31
N VAL A 63 10.53 6.82 -13.02
CA VAL A 63 9.77 7.94 -13.57
C VAL A 63 10.15 9.27 -12.93
N ILE A 64 10.20 9.36 -11.61
CA ILE A 64 10.46 10.64 -10.92
C ILE A 64 11.89 11.12 -11.16
N ARG A 65 12.89 10.24 -11.02
CA ARG A 65 14.28 10.63 -11.20
C ARG A 65 14.68 10.77 -12.68
N LYS A 66 14.33 9.77 -13.52
CA LYS A 66 14.85 9.68 -14.88
C LYS A 66 14.02 10.49 -15.88
N ILE A 67 12.70 10.47 -15.78
CA ILE A 67 11.80 11.18 -16.70
C ILE A 67 11.57 12.61 -16.23
N MET A 68 11.20 12.80 -14.96
CA MET A 68 10.90 14.12 -14.41
C MET A 68 12.14 14.88 -13.93
N LYS A 69 13.29 14.21 -13.84
CA LYS A 69 14.57 14.78 -13.37
C LYS A 69 14.47 15.42 -11.98
N LYS A 70 13.56 14.92 -11.16
CA LYS A 70 13.36 15.34 -9.75
C LYS A 70 14.03 14.33 -8.84
N ASN A 71 14.76 14.82 -7.84
CA ASN A 71 15.39 13.94 -6.85
C ASN A 71 14.65 14.02 -5.51
N SER A 72 13.38 13.60 -5.52
CA SER A 72 12.52 13.58 -4.34
C SER A 72 12.20 12.15 -3.92
N ILE A 73 12.83 11.70 -2.84
CA ILE A 73 12.58 10.39 -2.24
C ILE A 73 11.15 10.31 -1.69
N LEU A 74 10.63 11.41 -1.11
CA LEU A 74 9.29 11.44 -0.53
C LEU A 74 8.20 11.33 -1.60
N GLU A 75 8.36 11.99 -2.76
CA GLU A 75 7.43 11.81 -3.89
C GLU A 75 7.44 10.35 -4.38
N SER A 76 8.62 9.72 -4.48
CA SER A 76 8.74 8.32 -4.89
C SER A 76 8.10 7.37 -3.87
N ASN A 77 8.29 7.64 -2.58
CA ASN A 77 7.66 6.88 -1.50
C ASN A 77 6.14 7.02 -1.53
N MET A 78 5.62 8.21 -1.78
CA MET A 78 4.18 8.45 -1.92
C MET A 78 3.58 7.64 -3.07
N VAL A 79 4.22 7.64 -4.24
CA VAL A 79 3.80 6.83 -5.40
C VAL A 79 3.79 5.34 -5.06
N GLN A 80 4.85 4.85 -4.43
CA GLN A 80 4.95 3.46 -4.01
C GLN A 80 3.85 3.08 -3.01
N THR A 81 3.61 3.92 -2.01
CA THR A 81 2.60 3.67 -0.98
C THR A 81 1.18 3.64 -1.54
N ILE A 82 0.83 4.60 -2.41
CA ILE A 82 -0.48 4.61 -3.07
C ILE A 82 -0.61 3.41 -4.02
N GLY A 83 0.44 3.08 -4.76
CA GLY A 83 0.47 1.94 -5.68
C GLY A 83 0.25 0.61 -4.97
N SER A 84 0.91 0.39 -3.85
CA SER A 84 0.76 -0.83 -3.04
C SER A 84 -0.59 -0.92 -2.31
N ALA A 85 -1.23 0.22 -2.02
CA ALA A 85 -2.56 0.21 -1.43
C ALA A 85 -3.62 -0.41 -2.35
N GLY A 86 -3.51 -0.20 -3.67
CA GLY A 86 -4.41 -0.84 -4.65
C GLY A 86 -4.28 -2.36 -4.67
N GLU A 87 -3.06 -2.86 -4.59
CA GLU A 87 -2.77 -4.30 -4.48
C GLU A 87 -3.35 -4.89 -3.18
N SER A 88 -3.12 -4.24 -2.05
CA SER A 88 -3.61 -4.69 -0.75
C SER A 88 -5.15 -4.75 -0.69
N LEU A 89 -5.81 -3.76 -1.30
CA LEU A 89 -7.27 -3.75 -1.43
C LEU A 89 -7.77 -4.93 -2.27
N ALA A 90 -7.12 -5.17 -3.41
CA ALA A 90 -7.46 -6.30 -4.28
C ALA A 90 -7.27 -7.64 -3.56
N ALA A 91 -6.17 -7.81 -2.81
CA ALA A 91 -5.92 -9.01 -2.03
C ALA A 91 -7.02 -9.26 -0.99
N GLY A 92 -7.44 -8.24 -0.25
CA GLY A 92 -8.57 -8.33 0.69
C GLY A 92 -9.87 -8.77 0.00
N ALA A 93 -10.20 -8.17 -1.15
CA ALA A 93 -11.41 -8.50 -1.90
C ALA A 93 -11.40 -9.94 -2.43
N ILE A 94 -10.27 -10.43 -2.95
CA ILE A 94 -10.14 -11.77 -3.53
C ILE A 94 -10.45 -12.87 -2.52
N PHE A 95 -10.05 -12.71 -1.26
CA PHE A 95 -10.26 -13.72 -0.24
C PHE A 95 -11.65 -13.67 0.40
N THR A 96 -12.34 -12.55 0.33
CA THR A 96 -13.64 -12.37 0.99
C THR A 96 -14.82 -12.43 0.04
N MET A 97 -14.72 -11.82 -1.14
CA MET A 97 -15.83 -11.72 -2.10
C MET A 97 -16.33 -13.06 -2.63
N PRO A 98 -15.49 -14.07 -2.93
CA PRO A 98 -15.98 -15.36 -3.42
C PRO A 98 -17.00 -16.02 -2.48
N ALA A 99 -16.86 -15.85 -1.15
CA ALA A 99 -17.81 -16.38 -0.20
C ALA A 99 -19.21 -15.78 -0.36
N LEU A 100 -19.30 -14.47 -0.65
CA LEU A 100 -20.59 -13.82 -0.88
C LEU A 100 -21.28 -14.32 -2.16
N PHE A 101 -20.49 -14.58 -3.21
CA PHE A 101 -21.02 -15.12 -4.46
C PHE A 101 -21.52 -16.56 -4.29
N LEU A 102 -20.80 -17.39 -3.54
CA LEU A 102 -21.24 -18.76 -3.22
C LEU A 102 -22.53 -18.75 -2.40
N TRP A 103 -22.64 -17.90 -1.41
CA TRP A 103 -23.88 -17.76 -0.62
C TRP A 103 -25.06 -17.26 -1.45
N ALA A 104 -24.81 -16.40 -2.41
CA ALA A 104 -25.83 -15.94 -3.34
C ALA A 104 -26.31 -17.08 -4.27
N GLU A 105 -25.41 -17.94 -4.73
CA GLU A 105 -25.75 -19.13 -5.52
C GLU A 105 -26.55 -20.16 -4.71
N GLU A 106 -26.27 -20.30 -3.41
CA GLU A 106 -27.02 -21.13 -2.49
C GLU A 106 -28.38 -20.51 -2.07
N GLY A 107 -28.67 -19.28 -2.49
CA GLY A 107 -29.92 -18.59 -2.16
C GLY A 107 -29.95 -18.03 -0.74
N LEU A 108 -28.82 -17.94 -0.05
CA LEU A 108 -28.73 -17.45 1.33
C LEU A 108 -28.68 -15.90 1.40
N CYS A 109 -28.25 -15.25 0.32
CA CYS A 109 -28.24 -13.79 0.18
C CYS A 109 -28.47 -13.37 -1.28
N GLU A 110 -28.76 -12.10 -1.48
CA GLU A 110 -28.82 -11.53 -2.82
C GLU A 110 -27.42 -11.36 -3.42
N MET A 111 -27.33 -11.40 -4.76
CA MET A 111 -26.06 -11.18 -5.45
C MET A 111 -25.54 -9.76 -5.16
N PRO A 112 -24.34 -9.59 -4.60
CA PRO A 112 -23.83 -8.29 -4.22
C PRO A 112 -23.62 -7.39 -5.45
N GLY A 113 -24.19 -6.21 -5.41
CA GLY A 113 -24.03 -5.19 -6.45
C GLY A 113 -22.68 -4.47 -6.38
N ILE A 114 -22.26 -3.85 -7.48
CA ILE A 114 -20.99 -3.08 -7.53
C ILE A 114 -20.97 -1.97 -6.47
N VAL A 115 -22.12 -1.34 -6.20
CA VAL A 115 -22.22 -0.27 -5.20
C VAL A 115 -21.97 -0.82 -3.80
N GLU A 116 -22.54 -1.96 -3.45
CA GLU A 116 -22.34 -2.61 -2.15
C GLU A 116 -20.89 -3.02 -1.95
N ILE A 117 -20.28 -3.65 -2.94
CA ILE A 117 -18.86 -4.02 -2.92
C ILE A 117 -17.98 -2.79 -2.72
N THR A 118 -18.28 -1.70 -3.44
CA THR A 118 -17.54 -0.44 -3.34
C THR A 118 -17.67 0.18 -1.94
N LEU A 119 -18.87 0.19 -1.36
CA LEU A 119 -19.11 0.71 -0.02
C LEU A 119 -18.40 -0.13 1.05
N ILE A 120 -18.45 -1.45 0.94
CA ILE A 120 -17.72 -2.34 1.86
C ILE A 120 -16.23 -2.08 1.80
N ALA A 121 -15.65 -1.99 0.60
CA ALA A 121 -14.25 -1.70 0.40
C ALA A 121 -13.85 -0.32 0.95
N LEU A 122 -14.68 0.70 0.72
CA LEU A 122 -14.46 2.05 1.24
C LEU A 122 -14.49 2.08 2.77
N CYS A 123 -15.52 1.49 3.38
CA CYS A 123 -15.64 1.42 4.84
C CYS A 123 -14.49 0.65 5.46
N GLY A 124 -14.09 -0.48 4.85
CA GLY A 124 -12.94 -1.26 5.29
C GLY A 124 -11.63 -0.47 5.22
N GLY A 125 -11.41 0.28 4.14
CA GLY A 125 -10.24 1.14 3.98
C GLY A 125 -10.19 2.25 5.02
N VAL A 126 -11.30 2.95 5.24
CA VAL A 126 -11.39 3.99 6.29
C VAL A 126 -11.14 3.41 7.68
N LEU A 127 -11.74 2.26 7.98
CA LEU A 127 -11.54 1.57 9.26
C LEU A 127 -10.06 1.20 9.45
N GLY A 128 -9.41 0.65 8.43
CA GLY A 128 -7.99 0.30 8.47
C GLY A 128 -7.09 1.48 8.78
N VAL A 129 -7.35 2.63 8.15
CA VAL A 129 -6.61 3.88 8.45
C VAL A 129 -6.84 4.33 9.89
N LEU A 130 -8.08 4.33 10.37
CA LEU A 130 -8.42 4.73 11.73
C LEU A 130 -7.75 3.84 12.79
N PHE A 131 -7.63 2.54 12.54
CA PHE A 131 -6.91 1.62 13.42
C PHE A 131 -5.39 1.82 13.34
N MET A 132 -4.86 2.10 12.15
CA MET A 132 -3.41 2.22 11.98
C MET A 132 -2.83 3.49 12.62
N VAL A 133 -3.58 4.59 12.68
CA VAL A 133 -3.11 5.86 13.27
C VAL A 133 -2.61 5.70 14.72
N PRO A 134 -3.38 5.13 15.66
CA PRO A 134 -2.89 4.89 17.02
C PRO A 134 -1.83 3.79 17.10
N LEU A 135 -1.95 2.74 16.29
CA LEU A 135 -1.01 1.61 16.31
C LEU A 135 0.37 1.97 15.75
N ARG A 136 0.45 2.94 14.84
CA ARG A 136 1.71 3.37 14.24
C ARG A 136 2.77 3.71 15.28
N ASN A 137 2.41 4.47 16.31
CA ASN A 137 3.36 4.87 17.34
C ASN A 137 3.89 3.68 18.14
N ALA A 138 3.02 2.72 18.45
CA ALA A 138 3.42 1.51 19.17
C ALA A 138 4.29 0.59 18.30
N LEU A 139 3.81 0.23 17.11
CA LEU A 139 4.42 -0.81 16.27
C LEU A 139 5.64 -0.31 15.49
N ILE A 140 5.60 0.92 14.98
CA ILE A 140 6.67 1.43 14.11
C ILE A 140 7.72 2.21 14.88
N VAL A 141 7.32 3.02 15.87
CA VAL A 141 8.27 3.88 16.57
C VAL A 141 8.87 3.17 17.79
N LYS A 142 8.02 2.66 18.70
CA LYS A 142 8.48 2.05 19.97
C LYS A 142 9.14 0.69 19.75
N GLU A 143 8.56 -0.15 18.88
CA GLU A 143 9.03 -1.50 18.61
C GLU A 143 9.97 -1.57 17.38
N HIS A 144 10.49 -0.43 16.92
CA HIS A 144 11.34 -0.35 15.73
C HIS A 144 12.57 -1.27 15.78
N ALA A 145 13.14 -1.47 16.96
CA ALA A 145 14.32 -2.31 17.14
C ALA A 145 14.01 -3.81 17.24
N THR A 146 12.77 -4.16 17.56
CA THR A 146 12.33 -5.55 17.81
C THR A 146 11.53 -6.14 16.65
N LEU A 147 10.70 -5.33 16.00
CA LEU A 147 9.90 -5.74 14.86
C LEU A 147 10.66 -5.50 13.54
N LEU A 148 10.92 -6.59 12.83
CA LEU A 148 11.55 -6.54 11.52
C LEU A 148 10.46 -6.42 10.45
N TYR A 149 10.58 -5.39 9.62
CA TYR A 149 9.71 -5.16 8.46
C TYR A 149 10.53 -5.36 7.16
N PRO A 150 10.75 -6.62 6.72
CA PRO A 150 11.69 -6.90 5.63
C PRO A 150 11.27 -6.26 4.31
N GLU A 151 9.99 -6.25 3.99
CA GLU A 151 9.48 -5.64 2.77
C GLU A 151 9.61 -4.11 2.80
N GLY A 152 9.24 -3.47 3.91
CA GLY A 152 9.39 -2.03 4.08
C GLY A 152 10.85 -1.60 4.04
N THR A 153 11.75 -2.39 4.62
CA THR A 153 13.20 -2.13 4.56
C THR A 153 13.72 -2.25 3.13
N ALA A 154 13.33 -3.30 2.40
CA ALA A 154 13.72 -3.48 1.01
C ALA A 154 13.19 -2.34 0.11
N CYS A 155 11.96 -1.88 0.32
CA CYS A 155 11.41 -0.72 -0.38
C CYS A 155 12.21 0.56 -0.08
N ALA A 156 12.57 0.78 1.18
CA ALA A 156 13.39 1.92 1.59
C ALA A 156 14.78 1.89 0.94
N ASP A 157 15.44 0.72 0.93
CA ASP A 157 16.74 0.53 0.29
C ASP A 157 16.68 0.82 -1.22
N VAL A 158 15.63 0.34 -1.88
CA VAL A 158 15.38 0.65 -3.30
C VAL A 158 15.20 2.15 -3.52
N LEU A 159 14.45 2.83 -2.67
CA LEU A 159 14.23 4.28 -2.79
C LEU A 159 15.49 5.11 -2.50
N LEU A 160 16.42 4.57 -1.73
CA LEU A 160 17.69 5.21 -1.39
C LEU A 160 18.78 4.97 -2.47
N ALA A 161 18.70 3.89 -3.22
CA ALA A 161 19.65 3.56 -4.30
C ALA A 161 19.53 4.52 -5.50
#